data_ef8a6c47ddad246c699610fe1e6a7902
#
_entry.id   ef8a6c47ddad246c699610fe1e6a7902
#
_cell.length_a   1.000
_cell.length_b   1.000
_cell.length_c   1.000
_cell.angle_alpha   90.00
_cell.angle_beta   90.00
_cell.angle_gamma   90.00
#
_symmetry.space_group_name_H-M   'P 1'
#
loop_
_entity.id
_entity.type
_entity.pdbx_description
1 polymer ?
#
loop_
_entity_poly.entity_id
_entity_poly.type
_entity_poly.pdbx_seq_one_letter_code
_entity_poly.pdbx_strand_id
1 'polypeptide(L)'
;MLRPKVDQKDIDAALARLDSIADDIRKNKFTFDDAATWISQDKDTRNNHGLLANPQSSTSRFEMQQLAGLISQDVAKVVENMQIGEISKPFTMINSKGKQVCAIVKLKNRIDGHKATITEDYQRLKAMVTAKRSEEKLQKWIVEKQKNTYVRINPDWRNCDFKYSGWIKN
;
A
#
# COMPACT_ATOMS: atom_id res chain seq x y z
N MET A 1 -0.86 27.39 -7.35
CA MET A 1 0.54 27.28 -7.79
C MET A 1 0.55 26.43 -9.05
N LEU A 2 0.90 27.00 -10.20
CA LEU A 2 0.99 26.27 -11.46
C LEU A 2 2.27 25.41 -11.42
N ARG A 3 2.13 24.08 -11.64
CA ARG A 3 3.31 23.21 -11.77
C ARG A 3 3.91 23.40 -13.17
N PRO A 4 5.22 23.55 -13.31
CA PRO A 4 5.84 23.61 -14.63
C PRO A 4 5.55 22.32 -15.39
N LYS A 5 5.23 22.45 -16.67
CA LYS A 5 5.07 21.31 -17.57
C LYS A 5 6.44 20.66 -17.76
N VAL A 6 6.52 19.35 -17.53
CA VAL A 6 7.76 18.61 -17.80
C VAL A 6 7.93 18.48 -19.30
N ASP A 7 9.13 18.77 -19.82
CA ASP A 7 9.42 18.62 -21.24
C ASP A 7 9.46 17.13 -21.61
N GLN A 8 8.90 16.77 -22.77
CA GLN A 8 8.91 15.38 -23.25
C GLN A 8 10.35 14.87 -23.43
N LYS A 9 11.28 15.74 -23.82
CA LYS A 9 12.70 15.40 -23.96
C LYS A 9 13.32 14.91 -22.65
N ASP A 10 12.93 15.53 -21.52
CA ASP A 10 13.45 15.14 -20.20
C ASP A 10 12.90 13.77 -19.78
N ILE A 11 11.63 13.50 -20.12
CA ILE A 11 11.01 12.20 -19.89
C ILE A 11 11.72 11.12 -20.70
N ASP A 12 11.92 11.37 -22.00
CA ASP A 12 12.57 10.42 -22.90
C ASP A 12 14.03 10.14 -22.48
N ALA A 13 14.77 11.16 -22.06
CA ALA A 13 16.11 11.01 -21.51
C ALA A 13 16.12 10.19 -20.21
N ALA A 14 15.15 10.40 -19.32
CA ALA A 14 15.01 9.64 -18.09
C ALA A 14 14.66 8.17 -18.36
N LEU A 15 13.76 7.91 -19.30
CA LEU A 15 13.42 6.54 -19.71
C LEU A 15 14.61 5.81 -20.33
N ALA A 16 15.36 6.47 -21.23
CA ALA A 16 16.58 5.89 -21.83
C ALA A 16 17.64 5.57 -20.78
N ARG A 17 17.82 6.45 -19.78
CA ARG A 17 18.72 6.20 -18.66
C ARG A 17 18.28 5.00 -17.83
N LEU A 18 16.99 4.87 -17.51
CA LEU A 18 16.45 3.72 -16.78
C LEU A 18 16.57 2.42 -17.57
N ASP A 19 16.43 2.47 -18.89
CA ASP A 19 16.59 1.30 -19.75
C ASP A 19 18.05 0.80 -19.73
N SER A 20 19.03 1.72 -19.82
CA SER A 20 20.44 1.38 -19.64
C SER A 20 20.73 0.75 -18.28
N ILE A 21 20.14 1.27 -17.20
CA ILE A 21 20.29 0.71 -15.86
C ILE A 21 19.66 -0.69 -15.77
N ALA A 22 18.48 -0.88 -16.34
CA ALA A 22 17.82 -2.18 -16.38
C ALA A 22 18.65 -3.21 -17.15
N ASP A 23 19.27 -2.82 -18.25
CA ASP A 23 20.17 -3.69 -19.02
C ASP A 23 21.44 -4.04 -18.26
N ASP A 24 22.03 -3.10 -17.53
CA ASP A 24 23.19 -3.35 -16.70
C ASP A 24 22.88 -4.31 -15.55
N ILE A 25 21.69 -4.22 -14.97
CA ILE A 25 21.23 -5.19 -13.98
C ILE A 25 21.01 -6.57 -14.61
N ARG A 26 20.41 -6.65 -15.80
CA ARG A 26 20.22 -7.93 -16.53
C ARG A 26 21.56 -8.59 -16.88
N LYS A 27 22.58 -7.78 -17.13
CA LYS A 27 23.97 -8.23 -17.38
C LYS A 27 24.75 -8.52 -16.09
N ASN A 28 24.10 -8.46 -14.92
CA ASN A 28 24.71 -8.68 -13.59
C ASN A 28 25.89 -7.78 -13.26
N LYS A 29 25.95 -6.55 -13.78
CA LYS A 29 26.98 -5.59 -13.39
C LYS A 29 26.80 -5.10 -11.96
N PHE A 30 25.54 -4.96 -11.52
CA PHE A 30 25.13 -4.66 -10.16
C PHE A 30 23.71 -5.18 -9.94
N THR A 31 23.27 -5.24 -8.68
CA THR A 31 21.93 -5.74 -8.34
C THR A 31 20.87 -4.64 -8.47
N PHE A 32 19.59 -5.03 -8.56
CA PHE A 32 18.48 -4.08 -8.52
C PHE A 32 18.46 -3.31 -7.19
N ASP A 33 18.78 -3.97 -6.10
CA ASP A 33 18.81 -3.40 -4.75
C ASP A 33 19.93 -2.33 -4.63
N ASP A 34 21.08 -2.56 -5.27
CA ASP A 34 22.17 -1.57 -5.38
C ASP A 34 21.74 -0.36 -6.21
N ALA A 35 21.11 -0.59 -7.37
CA ALA A 35 20.58 0.48 -8.21
C ALA A 35 19.57 1.34 -7.45
N ALA A 36 18.65 0.71 -6.72
CA ALA A 36 17.66 1.40 -5.91
C ALA A 36 18.31 2.25 -4.81
N THR A 37 19.37 1.73 -4.17
CA THR A 37 20.07 2.42 -3.07
C THR A 37 20.90 3.60 -3.56
N TRP A 38 21.65 3.44 -4.67
CA TRP A 38 22.66 4.41 -5.07
C TRP A 38 22.22 5.33 -6.21
N ILE A 39 21.31 4.87 -7.08
CA ILE A 39 20.94 5.60 -8.29
C ILE A 39 19.54 6.20 -8.17
N SER A 40 18.61 5.56 -7.42
CA SER A 40 17.24 6.03 -7.29
C SER A 40 17.15 7.41 -6.64
N GLN A 41 16.27 8.24 -7.18
CA GLN A 41 15.92 9.55 -6.62
C GLN A 41 14.70 9.47 -5.69
N ASP A 42 14.07 8.31 -5.58
CA ASP A 42 12.93 8.11 -4.68
C ASP A 42 13.42 7.97 -3.24
N LYS A 43 13.14 8.99 -2.43
CA LYS A 43 13.54 9.03 -1.02
C LYS A 43 12.78 8.03 -0.16
N ASP A 44 11.59 7.65 -0.57
CA ASP A 44 10.69 6.83 0.23
C ASP A 44 11.11 5.34 0.19
N THR A 45 11.70 4.88 -0.92
CA THR A 45 12.14 3.48 -1.09
C THR A 45 13.66 3.29 -1.14
N ARG A 46 14.42 4.34 -1.44
CA ARG A 46 15.88 4.27 -1.57
C ARG A 46 16.59 3.67 -0.35
N ASN A 47 16.19 4.08 0.86
CA ASN A 47 16.78 3.59 2.11
C ASN A 47 16.35 2.16 2.46
N ASN A 48 15.36 1.62 1.76
CA ASN A 48 14.86 0.25 1.90
C ASN A 48 15.18 -0.60 0.67
N HIS A 49 16.32 -0.32 -0.01
CA HIS A 49 16.78 -1.05 -1.19
C HIS A 49 15.72 -1.16 -2.31
N GLY A 50 14.88 -0.15 -2.45
CA GLY A 50 13.78 -0.11 -3.42
C GLY A 50 12.55 -0.92 -3.03
N LEU A 51 12.53 -1.56 -1.87
CA LEU A 51 11.41 -2.38 -1.43
C LEU A 51 10.22 -1.50 -1.05
N LEU A 52 9.08 -1.72 -1.71
CA LEU A 52 7.83 -1.06 -1.37
C LEU A 52 7.27 -1.64 -0.07
N ALA A 53 6.90 -0.78 0.87
CA ALA A 53 6.23 -1.17 2.10
C ALA A 53 4.73 -0.83 2.02
N ASN A 54 3.89 -1.79 2.38
CA ASN A 54 2.46 -1.60 2.46
C ASN A 54 2.12 -0.92 3.81
N PRO A 55 1.59 0.32 3.80
CA PRO A 55 1.34 1.06 5.03
C PRO A 55 0.23 0.44 5.89
N GLN A 56 -0.64 -0.39 5.32
CA GLN A 56 -1.74 -1.04 6.05
C GLN A 56 -1.30 -2.31 6.77
N SER A 57 -0.38 -3.06 6.19
CA SER A 57 0.06 -4.36 6.74
C SER A 57 1.50 -4.34 7.29
N SER A 58 2.23 -3.24 7.09
CA SER A 58 3.66 -3.11 7.41
C SER A 58 4.53 -4.21 6.81
N THR A 59 4.09 -4.80 5.69
CA THR A 59 4.80 -5.84 4.94
C THR A 59 5.15 -5.33 3.54
N SER A 60 5.97 -6.06 2.81
CA SER A 60 6.26 -5.78 1.39
C SER A 60 5.32 -6.53 0.43
N ARG A 61 4.18 -7.02 0.93
CA ARG A 61 3.19 -7.74 0.15
C ARG A 61 1.99 -6.85 -0.15
N PHE A 62 1.52 -6.91 -1.38
CA PHE A 62 0.36 -6.13 -1.85
C PHE A 62 -0.61 -7.05 -2.58
N GLU A 63 -1.88 -6.87 -2.34
CA GLU A 63 -2.92 -7.31 -3.26
C GLU A 63 -2.96 -6.37 -4.47
N MET A 64 -3.35 -6.85 -5.65
CA MET A 64 -3.33 -6.02 -6.87
C MET A 64 -4.16 -4.73 -6.72
N GLN A 65 -5.31 -4.81 -6.06
CA GLN A 65 -6.14 -3.63 -5.77
C GLN A 65 -5.45 -2.64 -4.82
N GLN A 66 -4.74 -3.16 -3.81
CA GLN A 66 -3.96 -2.32 -2.89
C GLN A 66 -2.78 -1.67 -3.61
N LEU A 67 -2.10 -2.40 -4.48
CA LEU A 67 -0.99 -1.86 -5.28
C LEU A 67 -1.47 -0.71 -6.17
N ALA A 68 -2.61 -0.89 -6.84
CA ALA A 68 -3.22 0.14 -7.68
C ALA A 68 -3.66 1.37 -6.89
N GLY A 69 -4.26 1.18 -5.71
CA GLY A 69 -4.80 2.27 -4.90
C GLY A 69 -3.77 3.00 -4.03
N LEU A 70 -2.78 2.29 -3.49
CA LEU A 70 -1.79 2.85 -2.56
C LEU A 70 -0.52 3.36 -3.24
N ILE A 71 -0.14 2.75 -4.35
CA ILE A 71 1.10 3.08 -5.06
C ILE A 71 0.78 3.77 -6.40
N SER A 72 0.33 3.02 -7.40
CA SER A 72 -0.08 3.54 -8.71
C SER A 72 -0.78 2.45 -9.52
N GLN A 73 -1.79 2.86 -10.30
CA GLN A 73 -2.42 1.98 -11.28
C GLN A 73 -1.45 1.51 -12.38
N ASP A 74 -0.49 2.38 -12.75
CA ASP A 74 0.50 2.05 -13.77
C ASP A 74 1.43 0.95 -13.30
N VAL A 75 1.87 1.01 -12.04
CA VAL A 75 2.67 -0.06 -11.41
C VAL A 75 1.89 -1.37 -11.37
N ALA A 76 0.62 -1.35 -10.99
CA ALA A 76 -0.21 -2.56 -10.93
C ALA A 76 -0.34 -3.22 -12.31
N LYS A 77 -0.63 -2.44 -13.38
CA LYS A 77 -0.72 -2.94 -14.76
C LYS A 77 0.58 -3.57 -15.25
N VAL A 78 1.72 -2.95 -14.92
CA VAL A 78 3.04 -3.47 -15.30
C VAL A 78 3.32 -4.79 -14.58
N VAL A 79 3.11 -4.82 -13.27
CA VAL A 79 3.38 -6.01 -12.44
C VAL A 79 2.47 -7.19 -12.78
N GLU A 80 1.23 -6.94 -13.22
CA GLU A 80 0.26 -7.99 -13.57
C GLU A 80 0.82 -8.99 -14.60
N ASN A 81 1.55 -8.47 -15.59
CA ASN A 81 2.09 -9.27 -16.71
C ASN A 81 3.54 -9.73 -16.50
N MET A 82 4.17 -9.41 -15.36
CA MET A 82 5.58 -9.75 -15.09
C MET A 82 5.72 -11.14 -14.50
N GLN A 83 6.85 -11.78 -14.77
CA GLN A 83 7.27 -13.02 -14.13
C GLN A 83 8.10 -12.74 -12.86
N ILE A 84 8.19 -13.73 -11.98
CA ILE A 84 9.00 -13.61 -10.76
C ILE A 84 10.48 -13.42 -11.14
N GLY A 85 11.11 -12.40 -10.54
CA GLY A 85 12.50 -12.01 -10.82
C GLY A 85 12.66 -11.06 -12.00
N GLU A 86 11.63 -10.85 -12.80
CA GLU A 86 11.67 -9.98 -13.96
C GLU A 86 11.79 -8.50 -13.56
N ILE A 87 12.49 -7.74 -14.43
CA ILE A 87 12.60 -6.28 -14.35
C ILE A 87 11.80 -5.70 -15.50
N SER A 88 10.87 -4.79 -15.20
CA SER A 88 10.04 -4.14 -16.20
C SER A 88 10.85 -3.31 -17.18
N LYS A 89 10.24 -2.97 -18.30
CA LYS A 89 10.69 -1.85 -19.11
C LYS A 89 10.45 -0.55 -18.35
N PRO A 90 11.22 0.52 -18.63
CA PRO A 90 10.96 1.83 -18.08
C PRO A 90 9.56 2.32 -18.47
N PHE A 91 8.86 2.92 -17.51
CA PHE A 91 7.54 3.50 -17.74
C PHE A 91 7.36 4.78 -16.92
N THR A 92 6.38 5.58 -17.30
CA THR A 92 5.99 6.77 -16.55
C THR A 92 4.82 6.45 -15.63
N MET A 93 4.83 7.02 -14.44
CA MET A 93 3.76 6.88 -13.46
C MET A 93 3.53 8.18 -12.70
N ILE A 94 2.40 8.29 -12.04
CA ILE A 94 2.14 9.36 -11.08
C ILE A 94 2.39 8.79 -9.67
N ASN A 95 3.31 9.42 -8.93
CA ASN A 95 3.61 8.98 -7.56
C ASN A 95 2.52 9.45 -6.57
N SER A 96 2.60 8.98 -5.31
CA SER A 96 1.69 9.35 -4.21
C SER A 96 1.62 10.87 -3.94
N LYS A 97 2.63 11.63 -4.39
CA LYS A 97 2.69 13.10 -4.27
C LYS A 97 2.10 13.82 -5.50
N GLY A 98 1.49 13.08 -6.43
CA GLY A 98 0.90 13.59 -7.66
C GLY A 98 1.92 14.14 -8.66
N LYS A 99 3.17 13.67 -8.63
CA LYS A 99 4.22 14.04 -9.58
C LYS A 99 4.40 12.93 -10.60
N GLN A 100 4.58 13.32 -11.86
CA GLN A 100 4.98 12.41 -12.91
C GLN A 100 6.46 12.02 -12.70
N VAL A 101 6.73 10.72 -12.68
CA VAL A 101 8.07 10.15 -12.50
C VAL A 101 8.27 8.99 -13.47
N CYS A 102 9.52 8.70 -13.81
CA CYS A 102 9.89 7.50 -14.56
C CYS A 102 10.37 6.43 -13.60
N ALA A 103 9.96 5.19 -13.81
CA ALA A 103 10.27 4.10 -12.92
C ALA A 103 10.57 2.79 -13.68
N ILE A 104 11.32 1.91 -13.04
CA ILE A 104 11.42 0.48 -13.33
C ILE A 104 11.02 -0.28 -12.05
N VAL A 105 10.41 -1.42 -12.20
CA VAL A 105 10.03 -2.29 -11.08
C VAL A 105 10.58 -3.69 -11.29
N LYS A 106 10.88 -4.38 -10.19
CA LYS A 106 11.26 -5.79 -10.17
C LYS A 106 10.24 -6.56 -9.36
N LEU A 107 9.68 -7.61 -9.94
CA LEU A 107 8.78 -8.51 -9.21
C LEU A 107 9.63 -9.52 -8.41
N LYS A 108 9.65 -9.37 -7.11
CA LYS A 108 10.46 -10.22 -6.23
C LYS A 108 9.83 -11.58 -5.97
N ASN A 109 8.50 -11.59 -5.78
CA ASN A 109 7.72 -12.81 -5.57
C ASN A 109 6.26 -12.59 -5.96
N ARG A 110 5.56 -13.67 -6.28
CA ARG A 110 4.12 -13.71 -6.53
C ARG A 110 3.52 -14.86 -5.73
N ILE A 111 2.44 -14.60 -5.03
CA ILE A 111 1.69 -15.60 -4.29
C ILE A 111 0.32 -15.67 -4.95
N ASP A 112 -0.01 -16.82 -5.49
CA ASP A 112 -1.32 -17.04 -6.08
C ASP A 112 -2.41 -17.04 -5.00
N GLY A 113 -3.63 -16.66 -5.40
CA GLY A 113 -4.76 -16.66 -4.49
C GLY A 113 -5.01 -18.07 -3.95
N HIS A 114 -4.98 -18.21 -2.63
CA HIS A 114 -5.22 -19.50 -1.95
C HIS A 114 -6.21 -19.30 -0.80
N LYS A 115 -6.83 -20.39 -0.40
CA LYS A 115 -7.66 -20.38 0.82
C LYS A 115 -6.74 -20.22 2.02
N ALA A 116 -7.02 -19.22 2.87
CA ALA A 116 -6.19 -18.92 4.03
C ALA A 116 -5.97 -20.16 4.91
N THR A 117 -4.71 -20.40 5.24
CA THR A 117 -4.29 -21.51 6.12
C THR A 117 -3.63 -20.95 7.39
N ILE A 118 -3.73 -21.72 8.48
CA ILE A 118 -3.09 -21.32 9.74
C ILE A 118 -1.55 -21.27 9.59
N THR A 119 -1.00 -22.12 8.76
CA THR A 119 0.45 -22.24 8.58
C THR A 119 1.05 -21.04 7.83
N GLU A 120 0.38 -20.59 6.76
CA GLU A 120 0.92 -19.56 5.86
C GLU A 120 0.42 -18.16 6.22
N ASP A 121 -0.83 -18.06 6.72
CA ASP A 121 -1.49 -16.78 6.98
C ASP A 121 -1.68 -16.47 8.47
N TYR A 122 -0.96 -17.17 9.35
CA TYR A 122 -1.14 -17.04 10.81
C TYR A 122 -1.21 -15.59 11.30
N GLN A 123 -0.29 -14.75 10.88
CA GLN A 123 -0.24 -13.36 11.36
C GLN A 123 -1.47 -12.55 10.90
N ARG A 124 -1.92 -12.77 9.66
CA ARG A 124 -3.11 -12.13 9.11
C ARG A 124 -4.38 -12.61 9.82
N LEU A 125 -4.52 -13.91 10.00
CA LEU A 125 -5.64 -14.50 10.73
C LEU A 125 -5.66 -14.06 12.19
N LYS A 126 -4.50 -14.05 12.86
CA LYS A 126 -4.36 -13.54 14.23
C LYS A 126 -4.79 -12.08 14.34
N ALA A 127 -4.34 -11.22 13.43
CA ALA A 127 -4.73 -9.80 13.43
C ALA A 127 -6.25 -9.63 13.25
N MET A 128 -6.86 -10.35 12.31
CA MET A 128 -8.31 -10.33 12.07
C MET A 128 -9.10 -10.81 13.30
N VAL A 129 -8.70 -11.92 13.91
CA VAL A 129 -9.36 -12.46 15.11
C VAL A 129 -9.19 -11.52 16.29
N THR A 130 -7.99 -10.92 16.45
CA THR A 130 -7.73 -9.96 17.53
C THR A 130 -8.58 -8.71 17.36
N ALA A 131 -8.68 -8.16 16.16
CA ALA A 131 -9.53 -6.99 15.87
C ALA A 131 -11.01 -7.29 16.17
N LYS A 132 -11.52 -8.44 15.71
CA LYS A 132 -12.89 -8.88 15.97
C LYS A 132 -13.17 -9.03 17.46
N ARG A 133 -12.29 -9.72 18.20
CA ARG A 133 -12.44 -9.90 19.66
C ARG A 133 -12.35 -8.57 20.42
N SER A 134 -11.51 -7.65 19.99
CA SER A 134 -11.41 -6.31 20.57
C SER A 134 -12.72 -5.53 20.40
N GLU A 135 -13.30 -5.56 19.20
CA GLU A 135 -14.59 -4.90 18.91
C GLU A 135 -15.72 -5.53 19.73
N GLU A 136 -15.81 -6.86 19.79
CA GLU A 136 -16.79 -7.58 20.61
C GLU A 136 -16.66 -7.24 22.11
N LYS A 137 -15.42 -7.13 22.61
CA LYS A 137 -15.15 -6.77 24.00
C LYS A 137 -15.52 -5.32 24.27
N LEU A 138 -15.19 -4.42 23.36
CA LEU A 138 -15.60 -3.01 23.45
C LEU A 138 -17.11 -2.85 23.45
N GLN A 139 -17.81 -3.57 22.57
CA GLN A 139 -19.26 -3.58 22.51
C GLN A 139 -19.89 -4.01 23.85
N LYS A 140 -19.40 -5.12 24.43
CA LYS A 140 -19.88 -5.60 25.75
C LYS A 140 -19.63 -4.58 26.83
N TRP A 141 -18.44 -3.96 26.85
CA TRP A 141 -18.09 -2.93 27.82
C TRP A 141 -18.98 -1.69 27.69
N ILE A 142 -19.27 -1.24 26.47
CA ILE A 142 -20.16 -0.10 26.22
C ILE A 142 -21.58 -0.40 26.77
N VAL A 143 -22.13 -1.58 26.45
CA VAL A 143 -23.45 -1.99 26.95
C VAL A 143 -23.50 -2.03 28.47
N GLU A 144 -22.44 -2.50 29.12
CA GLU A 144 -22.35 -2.50 30.58
C GLU A 144 -22.31 -1.06 31.14
N LYS A 145 -21.49 -0.20 30.54
CA LYS A 145 -21.40 1.21 30.94
C LYS A 145 -22.70 1.99 30.70
N GLN A 146 -23.39 1.73 29.60
CA GLN A 146 -24.71 2.33 29.34
C GLN A 146 -25.73 2.02 30.42
N LYS A 147 -25.68 0.82 31.04
CA LYS A 147 -26.59 0.45 32.14
C LYS A 147 -26.30 1.23 33.42
N ASN A 148 -25.03 1.48 33.69
CA ASN A 148 -24.56 2.02 34.97
C ASN A 148 -24.19 3.51 34.93
N THR A 149 -24.32 4.16 33.77
CA THR A 149 -23.96 5.57 33.60
C THR A 149 -25.21 6.39 33.24
N TYR A 150 -25.32 7.54 33.86
CA TYR A 150 -26.36 8.51 33.47
C TYR A 150 -25.89 9.22 32.21
N VAL A 151 -26.71 9.14 31.14
CA VAL A 151 -26.44 9.81 29.87
C VAL A 151 -27.64 10.64 29.49
N ARG A 152 -27.41 11.95 29.26
CA ARG A 152 -28.43 12.87 28.75
C ARG A 152 -28.05 13.31 27.35
N ILE A 153 -28.89 12.97 26.37
CA ILE A 153 -28.72 13.41 24.97
C ILE A 153 -29.73 14.51 24.71
N ASN A 154 -29.26 15.63 24.14
CA ASN A 154 -30.13 16.73 23.75
C ASN A 154 -31.19 16.22 22.75
N PRO A 155 -32.47 16.63 22.83
CA PRO A 155 -33.51 16.17 21.93
C PRO A 155 -33.20 16.28 20.46
N ASP A 156 -32.47 17.31 20.05
CA ASP A 156 -32.08 17.55 18.65
C ASP A 156 -31.16 16.48 18.09
N TRP A 157 -30.46 15.74 18.94
CA TRP A 157 -29.47 14.70 18.57
C TRP A 157 -29.95 13.27 18.84
N ARG A 158 -31.21 13.09 19.28
CA ARG A 158 -31.75 11.76 19.60
C ARG A 158 -32.00 10.90 18.37
N ASN A 159 -32.21 11.51 17.21
CA ASN A 159 -32.51 10.82 15.96
C ASN A 159 -31.26 10.53 15.13
N CYS A 160 -30.05 10.63 15.71
CA CYS A 160 -28.80 10.31 15.02
C CYS A 160 -28.55 8.80 15.02
N ASP A 161 -27.92 8.32 13.95
CA ASP A 161 -27.39 6.94 13.88
C ASP A 161 -26.15 6.81 14.74
N PHE A 162 -26.32 6.26 15.94
CA PHE A 162 -25.19 6.00 16.82
C PHE A 162 -24.48 4.71 16.44
N LYS A 163 -23.15 4.74 16.38
CA LYS A 163 -22.32 3.55 16.13
C LYS A 163 -22.69 2.37 17.07
N TYR A 164 -23.05 2.67 18.29
CA TYR A 164 -23.51 1.71 19.29
C TYR A 164 -24.94 2.06 19.70
N SER A 165 -25.85 1.11 19.63
CA SER A 165 -27.23 1.28 20.06
C SER A 165 -27.36 1.35 21.60
N GLY A 166 -28.49 1.86 22.10
CA GLY A 166 -28.80 1.84 23.54
C GLY A 166 -28.42 3.10 24.33
N TRP A 167 -28.01 4.18 23.66
CA TRP A 167 -27.75 5.46 24.32
C TRP A 167 -29.02 6.22 24.72
N ILE A 168 -30.11 5.99 23.99
CA ILE A 168 -31.42 6.58 24.29
C ILE A 168 -32.16 5.61 25.17
N LYS A 169 -32.39 6.01 26.42
CA LYS A 169 -33.28 5.29 27.35
C LYS A 169 -34.65 5.94 27.25
N ASN A 170 -35.67 5.14 26.94
CA ASN A 170 -37.11 5.54 27.01
C ASN A 170 -37.51 5.73 28.46
#